data_9724f4c163113f1e1982d26091fc6016
#
_entry.id   9724f4c163113f1e1982d26091fc6016
#
_cell.length_a   1.000
_cell.length_b   1.000
_cell.length_c   1.000
_cell.angle_alpha   90.00
_cell.angle_beta   90.00
_cell.angle_gamma   90.00
#
_symmetry.space_group_name_H-M   'P 1'
#
loop_
_entity.id
_entity.type
_entity.pdbx_description
1 polymer ?
#
loop_
_entity_poly.entity_id
_entity_poly.type
_entity_poly.pdbx_seq_one_letter_code
_entity_poly.pdbx_strand_id
1 'polypeptide(L)'
;MAIKVGINGFGRIGRVVLRIMMECPETFDICGINLRKADVDYMVYMIKYDSVFRQFTGTVEREDQNLIVNGHRIRVFSEADAAMIPWESCGAEYVIESTGAYNNTEKASRHFKGGAKKVIIPAPAKDEATPTFVMGVNHMLYRSDMRVVSNASCTTNCLAPLAKVVHEEFGIEQSLMSTIHAATSKQKPVDSRGGSDWRTGRSVFNNIIPSSTGAAKAVGRVIPALKGKMTGMSFRVPTSDVSVVDLTAHLKTSTTYADICYAIRHASETYMKGIIGYTADQVVSADLIANPCPCIFDETAGIMLDDDFVKLIAWYDNEYGYSNMVVRLLEHMVAVDSGLIVPEKREVPQDAPSGK
;
A
#
# COMPACT_ATOMS: atom_id res chain seq x y z
N MET A 1 20.96 12.05 -9.38
CA MET A 1 20.03 13.19 -9.21
C MET A 1 18.83 12.68 -8.44
N ALA A 2 18.33 13.47 -7.49
CA ALA A 2 17.13 13.10 -6.72
C ALA A 2 15.89 12.93 -7.62
N ILE A 3 15.02 12.02 -7.25
CA ILE A 3 13.77 11.71 -7.96
C ILE A 3 12.79 12.85 -7.73
N LYS A 4 12.33 13.50 -8.80
CA LYS A 4 11.40 14.64 -8.73
C LYS A 4 9.96 14.18 -8.64
N VAL A 5 9.34 14.43 -7.47
CA VAL A 5 8.03 13.88 -7.11
C VAL A 5 7.00 14.98 -6.89
N GLY A 6 5.81 14.79 -7.46
CA GLY A 6 4.61 15.54 -7.12
C GLY A 6 3.65 14.68 -6.27
N ILE A 7 2.96 15.28 -5.31
CA ILE A 7 1.93 14.60 -4.51
C ILE A 7 0.59 15.30 -4.76
N ASN A 8 -0.38 14.58 -5.31
CA ASN A 8 -1.75 15.05 -5.43
C ASN A 8 -2.61 14.46 -4.30
N GLY A 9 -3.08 15.32 -3.43
CA GLY A 9 -3.81 14.95 -2.22
C GLY A 9 -2.95 14.99 -0.96
N PHE A 10 -3.46 15.69 0.04
CA PHE A 10 -2.79 15.87 1.33
C PHE A 10 -3.55 15.15 2.46
N GLY A 11 -4.14 14.00 2.10
CA GLY A 11 -4.79 13.07 3.01
C GLY A 11 -3.78 12.28 3.84
N ARG A 12 -4.24 11.23 4.50
CA ARG A 12 -3.40 10.40 5.37
C ARG A 12 -2.17 9.87 4.64
N ILE A 13 -2.37 9.16 3.53
CA ILE A 13 -1.27 8.55 2.76
C ILE A 13 -0.33 9.60 2.17
N GLY A 14 -0.85 10.69 1.59
CA GLY A 14 0.01 11.75 1.03
C GLY A 14 0.95 12.38 2.07
N ARG A 15 0.48 12.58 3.31
CA ARG A 15 1.33 13.10 4.40
C ARG A 15 2.34 12.09 4.92
N VAL A 16 1.97 10.81 5.03
CA VAL A 16 2.90 9.76 5.48
C VAL A 16 3.99 9.54 4.43
N VAL A 17 3.65 9.51 3.14
CA VAL A 17 4.62 9.46 2.04
C VAL A 17 5.55 10.66 2.08
N LEU A 18 5.04 11.88 2.31
CA LEU A 18 5.87 13.08 2.48
C LEU A 18 6.89 12.86 3.61
N ARG A 19 6.45 12.43 4.79
CA ARG A 19 7.34 12.20 5.95
C ARG A 19 8.45 11.21 5.62
N ILE A 20 8.11 10.07 5.01
CA ILE A 20 9.07 9.04 4.61
C ILE A 20 10.10 9.59 3.62
N MET A 21 9.66 10.31 2.59
CA MET A 21 10.58 10.87 1.58
C MET A 21 11.48 11.96 2.17
N MET A 22 11.01 12.73 3.14
CA MET A 22 11.82 13.75 3.82
C MET A 22 12.88 13.16 4.76
N GLU A 23 12.85 11.87 5.04
CA GLU A 23 13.93 11.15 5.73
C GLU A 23 15.10 10.80 4.79
N CYS A 24 14.86 10.84 3.45
CA CYS A 24 15.85 10.52 2.41
C CYS A 24 15.96 11.65 1.36
N PRO A 25 16.34 12.87 1.75
CA PRO A 25 16.34 14.04 0.86
C PRO A 25 17.36 13.94 -0.29
N GLU A 26 18.36 13.10 -0.18
CA GLU A 26 19.33 12.79 -1.24
C GLU A 26 18.70 11.92 -2.35
N THR A 27 17.66 11.15 -2.02
CA THR A 27 16.95 10.26 -2.97
C THR A 27 15.74 10.95 -3.60
N PHE A 28 15.00 11.76 -2.83
CA PHE A 28 13.74 12.36 -3.25
C PHE A 28 13.77 13.88 -3.20
N ASP A 29 13.28 14.49 -4.29
CA ASP A 29 12.97 15.92 -4.39
C ASP A 29 11.45 16.07 -4.52
N ILE A 30 10.75 16.38 -3.43
CA ILE A 30 9.32 16.67 -3.47
C ILE A 30 9.14 18.09 -3.97
N CYS A 31 8.92 18.24 -5.27
CA CYS A 31 8.87 19.53 -5.96
C CYS A 31 7.53 20.26 -5.76
N GLY A 32 6.43 19.51 -5.59
CA GLY A 32 5.11 20.10 -5.51
C GLY A 32 4.06 19.23 -4.84
N ILE A 33 3.13 19.88 -4.15
CA ILE A 33 1.95 19.23 -3.55
C ILE A 33 0.71 19.98 -4.03
N ASN A 34 -0.29 19.22 -4.47
CA ASN A 34 -1.59 19.79 -4.78
C ASN A 34 -2.65 19.38 -3.76
N LEU A 35 -3.40 20.34 -3.28
CA LEU A 35 -4.54 20.14 -2.40
C LEU A 35 -5.67 21.07 -2.82
N ARG A 36 -6.82 20.53 -3.18
CA ARG A 36 -8.01 21.33 -3.49
C ARG A 36 -8.33 22.27 -2.32
N LYS A 37 -8.39 23.58 -2.56
CA LYS A 37 -8.53 24.63 -1.54
C LYS A 37 -7.39 24.57 -0.52
N ALA A 38 -6.15 24.65 -1.01
CA ALA A 38 -4.97 24.60 -0.17
C ALA A 38 -4.94 25.79 0.81
N ASP A 39 -4.69 25.44 2.06
CA ASP A 39 -4.34 26.36 3.13
C ASP A 39 -2.97 25.92 3.67
N VAL A 40 -1.94 26.70 3.38
CA VAL A 40 -0.55 26.31 3.69
C VAL A 40 -0.30 26.31 5.19
N ASP A 41 -0.93 27.21 5.97
CA ASP A 41 -0.79 27.22 7.43
C ASP A 41 -1.40 25.95 8.04
N TYR A 42 -2.55 25.51 7.50
CA TYR A 42 -3.14 24.25 7.90
C TYR A 42 -2.31 23.05 7.48
N MET A 43 -1.65 23.08 6.31
CA MET A 43 -0.73 22.03 5.87
C MET A 43 0.49 21.93 6.80
N VAL A 44 1.07 23.06 7.23
CA VAL A 44 2.13 23.11 8.24
C VAL A 44 1.68 22.42 9.53
N TYR A 45 0.48 22.80 10.02
CA TYR A 45 -0.09 22.17 11.21
C TYR A 45 -0.24 20.65 11.08
N MET A 46 -0.77 20.20 9.93
CA MET A 46 -1.04 18.76 9.66
C MET A 46 0.24 17.91 9.49
N ILE A 47 1.38 18.52 9.18
CA ILE A 47 2.67 17.81 9.19
C ILE A 47 3.26 17.82 10.59
N LYS A 48 3.21 18.96 11.29
CA LYS A 48 3.78 19.08 12.64
C LYS A 48 3.16 18.10 13.63
N TYR A 49 1.84 17.92 13.55
CA TYR A 49 1.09 17.14 14.55
C TYR A 49 0.37 15.97 13.92
N ASP A 50 0.58 14.79 14.48
CA ASP A 50 -0.05 13.55 14.04
C ASP A 50 -0.44 12.70 15.25
N SER A 51 -1.67 12.20 15.27
CA SER A 51 -2.19 11.44 16.41
C SER A 51 -1.53 10.05 16.55
N VAL A 52 -1.03 9.49 15.46
CA VAL A 52 -0.39 8.17 15.40
C VAL A 52 1.13 8.32 15.46
N PHE A 53 1.71 9.04 14.48
CA PHE A 53 3.17 9.17 14.33
C PHE A 53 3.76 10.33 15.13
N ARG A 54 2.94 10.96 15.97
CA ARG A 54 3.36 12.03 16.88
C ARG A 54 3.88 13.28 16.15
N GLN A 55 4.58 14.10 16.88
CA GLN A 55 5.14 15.34 16.37
C GLN A 55 6.24 15.04 15.35
N PHE A 56 6.23 15.79 14.23
CA PHE A 56 7.31 15.73 13.25
C PHE A 56 8.63 16.22 13.87
N THR A 57 9.70 15.46 13.69
CA THR A 57 11.00 15.74 14.33
C THR A 57 11.81 16.82 13.63
N GLY A 58 11.42 17.21 12.41
CA GLY A 58 12.06 18.26 11.63
C GLY A 58 11.39 19.63 11.75
N THR A 59 11.82 20.56 10.90
CA THR A 59 11.23 21.89 10.77
C THR A 59 10.14 21.89 9.69
N VAL A 60 9.03 22.56 9.95
CA VAL A 60 7.96 22.79 8.96
C VAL A 60 7.52 24.24 9.08
N GLU A 61 7.62 24.98 7.98
CA GLU A 61 7.33 26.40 7.93
C GLU A 61 6.57 26.73 6.64
N ARG A 62 5.98 27.93 6.60
CA ARG A 62 5.39 28.51 5.40
C ARG A 62 6.27 29.63 4.89
N GLU A 63 6.43 29.69 3.59
CA GLU A 63 7.00 30.85 2.88
C GLU A 63 6.10 31.18 1.70
N ASP A 64 5.36 32.27 1.81
CA ASP A 64 4.30 32.67 0.85
C ASP A 64 3.27 31.55 0.64
N GLN A 65 3.18 31.02 -0.58
CA GLN A 65 2.34 29.87 -0.96
C GLN A 65 3.15 28.57 -1.06
N ASN A 66 4.31 28.48 -0.41
CA ASN A 66 5.13 27.30 -0.40
C ASN A 66 5.22 26.71 1.01
N LEU A 67 5.39 25.40 1.04
CA LEU A 67 5.69 24.67 2.26
C LEU A 67 7.21 24.47 2.32
N ILE A 68 7.80 24.75 3.48
CA ILE A 68 9.23 24.52 3.74
C ILE A 68 9.32 23.39 4.76
N VAL A 69 9.92 22.28 4.38
CA VAL A 69 10.12 21.12 5.27
C VAL A 69 11.61 20.83 5.33
N ASN A 70 12.20 20.88 6.53
CA ASN A 70 13.64 20.73 6.74
C ASN A 70 14.49 21.63 5.82
N GLY A 71 14.03 22.87 5.58
CA GLY A 71 14.65 23.81 4.66
C GLY A 71 14.40 23.54 3.17
N HIS A 72 13.76 22.43 2.82
CA HIS A 72 13.42 22.10 1.45
C HIS A 72 12.10 22.77 1.04
N ARG A 73 12.12 23.52 -0.08
CA ARG A 73 10.97 24.27 -0.59
C ARG A 73 10.09 23.39 -1.48
N ILE A 74 8.83 23.24 -1.13
CA ILE A 74 7.80 22.49 -1.85
C ILE A 74 6.74 23.47 -2.34
N ARG A 75 6.48 23.50 -3.64
CA ARG A 75 5.41 24.35 -4.22
C ARG A 75 4.05 23.79 -3.86
N VAL A 76 3.13 24.66 -3.46
CA VAL A 76 1.75 24.25 -3.17
C VAL A 76 0.83 24.74 -4.28
N PHE A 77 0.08 23.80 -4.86
CA PHE A 77 -0.94 24.06 -5.86
C PHE A 77 -2.34 23.89 -5.25
N SER A 78 -3.35 24.53 -5.83
CA SER A 78 -4.73 24.51 -5.33
C SER A 78 -5.75 24.14 -6.41
N GLU A 79 -5.38 23.22 -7.29
CA GLU A 79 -6.18 22.84 -8.44
C GLU A 79 -7.19 21.73 -8.10
N ALA A 80 -8.42 21.89 -8.60
CA ALA A 80 -9.49 20.92 -8.43
C ALA A 80 -9.41 19.77 -9.46
N ASP A 81 -8.88 20.08 -10.64
CA ASP A 81 -8.71 19.15 -11.75
C ASP A 81 -7.23 18.78 -11.95
N ALA A 82 -6.93 17.50 -11.92
CA ALA A 82 -5.59 16.98 -12.12
C ALA A 82 -4.93 17.44 -13.44
N ALA A 83 -5.73 17.73 -14.46
CA ALA A 83 -5.25 18.25 -15.75
C ALA A 83 -4.72 19.70 -15.69
N MET A 84 -5.07 20.44 -14.65
CA MET A 84 -4.69 21.85 -14.47
C MET A 84 -3.49 22.02 -13.52
N ILE A 85 -3.06 20.97 -12.85
CA ILE A 85 -1.92 21.03 -11.94
C ILE A 85 -0.64 21.16 -12.78
N PRO A 86 0.12 22.25 -12.67
CA PRO A 86 1.26 22.52 -13.55
C PRO A 86 2.54 21.82 -13.04
N TRP A 87 2.59 20.50 -13.08
CA TRP A 87 3.71 19.68 -12.60
C TRP A 87 5.04 20.04 -13.27
N GLU A 88 4.99 20.37 -14.56
CA GLU A 88 6.17 20.81 -15.31
C GLU A 88 6.81 22.06 -14.70
N SER A 89 5.98 22.99 -14.17
CA SER A 89 6.48 24.25 -13.59
C SER A 89 7.35 24.06 -12.34
N CYS A 90 7.22 22.91 -11.65
CA CYS A 90 8.10 22.53 -10.54
C CYS A 90 9.03 21.36 -10.89
N GLY A 91 8.91 20.82 -12.10
CA GLY A 91 9.74 19.72 -12.59
C GLY A 91 9.35 18.34 -12.07
N ALA A 92 8.17 18.17 -11.48
CA ALA A 92 7.71 16.87 -10.99
C ALA A 92 7.44 15.91 -12.16
N GLU A 93 8.18 14.81 -12.20
CA GLU A 93 8.08 13.79 -13.25
C GLU A 93 7.18 12.62 -12.83
N TYR A 94 7.27 12.20 -11.58
CA TYR A 94 6.47 11.15 -10.98
C TYR A 94 5.43 11.75 -10.04
N VAL A 95 4.17 11.36 -10.16
CA VAL A 95 3.08 11.87 -9.32
C VAL A 95 2.48 10.74 -8.50
N ILE A 96 2.38 10.95 -7.20
CA ILE A 96 1.63 10.09 -6.28
C ILE A 96 0.23 10.65 -6.17
N GLU A 97 -0.77 9.92 -6.70
CA GLU A 97 -2.17 10.31 -6.76
C GLU A 97 -2.94 9.79 -5.53
N SER A 98 -2.90 10.51 -4.43
CA SER A 98 -3.44 10.10 -3.13
C SER A 98 -4.79 10.74 -2.75
N THR A 99 -5.51 11.34 -3.71
CA THR A 99 -6.84 11.93 -3.46
C THR A 99 -7.96 10.91 -3.36
N GLY A 100 -7.78 9.72 -3.96
CA GLY A 100 -8.83 8.72 -4.13
C GLY A 100 -9.86 9.03 -5.21
N ALA A 101 -9.72 10.14 -5.94
CA ALA A 101 -10.62 10.55 -7.03
C ALA A 101 -10.23 9.94 -8.38
N TYR A 102 -8.94 9.72 -8.61
CA TYR A 102 -8.36 9.31 -9.90
C TYR A 102 -7.82 7.87 -9.83
N ASN A 103 -8.66 6.90 -9.45
CA ASN A 103 -8.26 5.53 -9.16
C ASN A 103 -8.36 4.58 -10.37
N ASN A 104 -8.10 5.06 -11.57
CA ASN A 104 -7.96 4.25 -12.79
C ASN A 104 -7.06 4.96 -13.81
N THR A 105 -6.61 4.23 -14.83
CA THR A 105 -5.70 4.76 -15.86
C THR A 105 -6.28 5.98 -16.57
N GLU A 106 -7.54 5.94 -16.99
CA GLU A 106 -8.18 7.06 -17.71
C GLU A 106 -8.13 8.36 -16.90
N LYS A 107 -8.59 8.30 -15.64
CA LYS A 107 -8.63 9.48 -14.78
C LYS A 107 -7.25 9.97 -14.39
N ALA A 108 -6.37 9.05 -13.97
CA ALA A 108 -5.01 9.37 -13.53
C ALA A 108 -4.14 9.93 -14.67
N SER A 109 -4.42 9.56 -15.92
CA SER A 109 -3.74 10.12 -17.11
C SER A 109 -3.96 11.62 -17.30
N ARG A 110 -4.93 12.22 -16.59
CA ARG A 110 -5.14 13.69 -16.62
C ARG A 110 -3.92 14.46 -16.11
N HIS A 111 -3.13 13.89 -15.20
CA HIS A 111 -1.88 14.49 -14.73
C HIS A 111 -0.84 14.72 -15.83
N PHE A 112 -0.92 13.97 -16.94
CA PHE A 112 0.01 14.12 -18.06
C PHE A 112 -0.13 15.47 -18.76
N LYS A 113 -1.32 16.10 -18.72
CA LYS A 113 -1.54 17.44 -19.27
C LYS A 113 -0.76 18.52 -18.52
N GLY A 114 -0.48 18.29 -17.23
CA GLY A 114 0.34 19.17 -16.40
C GLY A 114 1.84 18.87 -16.45
N GLY A 115 2.27 17.91 -17.27
CA GLY A 115 3.69 17.57 -17.47
C GLY A 115 4.19 16.35 -16.69
N ALA A 116 3.36 15.68 -15.91
CA ALA A 116 3.75 14.42 -15.26
C ALA A 116 4.08 13.34 -16.28
N LYS A 117 5.12 12.56 -16.04
CA LYS A 117 5.52 11.42 -16.90
C LYS A 117 4.87 10.13 -16.45
N LYS A 118 4.78 9.91 -15.13
CA LYS A 118 4.28 8.69 -14.47
C LYS A 118 3.35 9.03 -13.33
N VAL A 119 2.39 8.14 -13.06
CA VAL A 119 1.46 8.27 -11.94
C VAL A 119 1.37 6.96 -11.17
N ILE A 120 1.52 7.03 -9.84
CA ILE A 120 1.30 5.92 -8.92
C ILE A 120 -0.01 6.20 -8.17
N ILE A 121 -0.93 5.24 -8.22
CA ILE A 121 -2.18 5.26 -7.47
C ILE A 121 -1.97 4.43 -6.18
N PRO A 122 -1.89 5.05 -4.99
CA PRO A 122 -1.77 4.34 -3.72
C PRO A 122 -3.15 3.84 -3.23
N ALA A 123 -3.81 3.07 -4.07
CA ALA A 123 -5.10 2.45 -3.82
C ALA A 123 -5.36 1.35 -4.86
N PRO A 124 -6.27 0.40 -4.60
CA PRO A 124 -6.71 -0.56 -5.60
C PRO A 124 -7.30 0.17 -6.82
N ALA A 125 -6.82 -0.18 -8.00
CA ALA A 125 -7.37 0.34 -9.25
C ALA A 125 -8.82 -0.11 -9.42
N LYS A 126 -9.67 0.79 -9.94
CA LYS A 126 -11.10 0.54 -10.18
C LYS A 126 -11.39 -0.07 -11.56
N ASP A 127 -10.37 -0.25 -12.37
CA ASP A 127 -10.42 -0.90 -13.68
C ASP A 127 -9.45 -2.09 -13.73
N GLU A 128 -9.55 -2.87 -14.79
CA GLU A 128 -8.63 -3.98 -15.06
C GLU A 128 -7.41 -3.55 -15.88
N ALA A 129 -7.51 -2.42 -16.56
CA ALA A 129 -6.47 -1.91 -17.45
C ALA A 129 -5.27 -1.33 -16.69
N THR A 130 -5.47 -0.86 -15.44
CA THR A 130 -4.38 -0.31 -14.62
C THR A 130 -3.52 -1.45 -14.05
N PRO A 131 -2.24 -1.56 -14.46
CA PRO A 131 -1.32 -2.52 -13.88
C PRO A 131 -1.21 -2.34 -12.36
N THR A 132 -1.24 -3.45 -11.64
CA THR A 132 -1.19 -3.44 -10.18
C THR A 132 0.04 -4.20 -9.71
N PHE A 133 0.83 -3.55 -8.85
CA PHE A 133 2.07 -4.11 -8.34
C PHE A 133 2.08 -4.19 -6.82
N VAL A 134 2.72 -5.25 -6.31
CA VAL A 134 3.06 -5.45 -4.92
C VAL A 134 4.56 -5.77 -4.86
N MET A 135 5.29 -5.00 -4.08
CA MET A 135 6.73 -5.20 -3.89
C MET A 135 7.02 -6.59 -3.31
N GLY A 136 8.06 -7.25 -3.82
CA GLY A 136 8.40 -8.64 -3.47
C GLY A 136 7.55 -9.70 -4.19
N VAL A 137 6.44 -9.32 -4.83
CA VAL A 137 5.51 -10.29 -5.47
C VAL A 137 5.62 -10.24 -6.99
N ASN A 138 5.26 -9.15 -7.61
CA ASN A 138 5.21 -9.01 -9.07
C ASN A 138 5.81 -7.69 -9.60
N HIS A 139 6.50 -6.93 -8.78
CA HIS A 139 7.06 -5.63 -9.15
C HIS A 139 8.06 -5.71 -10.31
N MET A 140 8.78 -6.84 -10.45
CA MET A 140 9.70 -7.08 -11.56
C MET A 140 9.01 -7.15 -12.94
N LEU A 141 7.67 -7.23 -12.98
CA LEU A 141 6.90 -7.16 -14.23
C LEU A 141 6.60 -5.71 -14.68
N TYR A 142 7.01 -4.70 -13.91
CA TYR A 142 6.87 -3.30 -14.32
C TYR A 142 7.75 -3.01 -15.54
N ARG A 143 7.23 -2.25 -16.50
CA ARG A 143 7.95 -1.80 -17.70
C ARG A 143 7.78 -0.29 -17.90
N SER A 144 8.76 0.33 -18.53
CA SER A 144 8.81 1.78 -18.76
C SER A 144 7.65 2.32 -19.62
N ASP A 145 6.95 1.49 -20.39
CA ASP A 145 5.75 1.87 -21.13
C ASP A 145 4.51 2.02 -20.26
N MET A 146 4.53 1.51 -19.02
CA MET A 146 3.44 1.60 -18.04
C MET A 146 3.48 2.97 -17.36
N ARG A 147 2.61 3.88 -17.79
CA ARG A 147 2.62 5.27 -17.30
C ARG A 147 1.77 5.49 -16.05
N VAL A 148 0.75 4.67 -15.84
CA VAL A 148 -0.10 4.67 -14.64
C VAL A 148 -0.06 3.29 -14.02
N VAL A 149 0.23 3.21 -12.72
CA VAL A 149 0.28 1.96 -11.97
C VAL A 149 -0.43 2.09 -10.64
N SER A 150 -0.91 0.98 -10.10
CA SER A 150 -1.51 0.88 -8.76
C SER A 150 -0.59 0.11 -7.82
N ASN A 151 -0.46 0.59 -6.58
CA ASN A 151 0.24 -0.12 -5.50
C ASN A 151 -0.71 -1.04 -4.69
N ALA A 152 -1.85 -1.43 -5.24
CA ALA A 152 -2.88 -2.22 -4.53
C ALA A 152 -3.36 -1.57 -3.22
N SER A 153 -3.85 -2.36 -2.26
CA SER A 153 -4.22 -1.90 -0.92
C SER A 153 -3.18 -2.27 0.14
N CYS A 154 -3.26 -1.64 1.32
CA CYS A 154 -2.43 -2.01 2.46
C CYS A 154 -2.60 -3.49 2.84
N THR A 155 -3.84 -3.98 2.89
CA THR A 155 -4.14 -5.40 3.18
C THR A 155 -3.58 -6.32 2.10
N THR A 156 -3.62 -5.94 0.81
CA THR A 156 -3.03 -6.73 -0.27
C THR A 156 -1.50 -6.77 -0.16
N ASN A 157 -0.87 -5.66 0.27
CA ASN A 157 0.58 -5.60 0.47
C ASN A 157 1.04 -6.46 1.66
N CYS A 158 0.18 -6.73 2.65
CA CYS A 158 0.44 -7.70 3.71
C CYS A 158 0.19 -9.14 3.23
N LEU A 159 -0.98 -9.38 2.66
CA LEU A 159 -1.45 -10.73 2.33
C LEU A 159 -0.67 -11.38 1.18
N ALA A 160 -0.35 -10.63 0.12
CA ALA A 160 0.24 -11.21 -1.08
C ALA A 160 1.68 -11.75 -0.87
N PRO A 161 2.59 -11.07 -0.15
CA PRO A 161 3.90 -11.63 0.18
C PRO A 161 3.79 -12.91 1.03
N LEU A 162 2.94 -12.92 2.06
CA LEU A 162 2.69 -14.11 2.89
C LEU A 162 2.15 -15.26 2.04
N ALA A 163 1.10 -15.00 1.25
CA ALA A 163 0.48 -15.99 0.40
C ALA A 163 1.44 -16.53 -0.68
N LYS A 164 2.36 -15.68 -1.18
CA LYS A 164 3.38 -16.10 -2.15
C LYS A 164 4.30 -17.16 -1.55
N VAL A 165 4.90 -16.89 -0.39
CA VAL A 165 5.80 -17.84 0.27
C VAL A 165 5.07 -19.15 0.57
N VAL A 166 3.89 -19.09 1.18
CA VAL A 166 3.14 -20.31 1.54
C VAL A 166 2.69 -21.09 0.30
N HIS A 167 2.31 -20.40 -0.78
CA HIS A 167 1.89 -21.06 -2.01
C HIS A 167 3.05 -21.70 -2.78
N GLU A 168 4.20 -21.04 -2.82
CA GLU A 168 5.39 -21.56 -3.51
C GLU A 168 5.97 -22.78 -2.80
N GLU A 169 5.94 -22.81 -1.46
CA GLU A 169 6.52 -23.90 -0.67
C GLU A 169 5.52 -25.08 -0.46
N PHE A 170 4.25 -24.77 -0.15
CA PHE A 170 3.29 -25.79 0.29
C PHE A 170 2.07 -25.91 -0.62
N GLY A 171 1.84 -24.95 -1.53
CA GLY A 171 0.66 -24.90 -2.39
C GLY A 171 -0.60 -24.52 -1.60
N ILE A 172 -1.24 -23.41 -1.93
CA ILE A 172 -2.56 -23.05 -1.38
C ILE A 172 -3.63 -23.60 -2.33
N GLU A 173 -4.50 -24.47 -1.85
CA GLU A 173 -5.67 -24.96 -2.59
C GLU A 173 -6.84 -24.03 -2.45
N GLN A 174 -7.19 -23.71 -1.21
CA GLN A 174 -8.28 -22.78 -0.87
C GLN A 174 -7.89 -21.98 0.38
N SER A 175 -8.39 -20.75 0.47
CA SER A 175 -8.16 -19.94 1.64
C SER A 175 -9.24 -18.90 1.88
N LEU A 176 -9.47 -18.61 3.16
CA LEU A 176 -10.29 -17.52 3.64
C LEU A 176 -9.42 -16.55 4.43
N MET A 177 -9.58 -15.26 4.17
CA MET A 177 -8.86 -14.21 4.89
C MET A 177 -9.85 -13.33 5.62
N SER A 178 -9.58 -13.08 6.90
CA SER A 178 -10.19 -12.00 7.65
C SER A 178 -9.12 -10.95 7.95
N THR A 179 -9.44 -9.67 7.74
CA THR A 179 -8.58 -8.62 8.29
C THR A 179 -9.29 -7.89 9.40
N ILE A 180 -8.67 -7.87 10.57
CA ILE A 180 -9.05 -7.03 11.70
C ILE A 180 -8.31 -5.71 11.50
N HIS A 181 -9.05 -4.71 11.03
CA HIS A 181 -8.45 -3.51 10.44
C HIS A 181 -8.73 -2.28 11.29
N ALA A 182 -7.70 -1.49 11.51
CA ALA A 182 -7.82 -0.20 12.18
C ALA A 182 -8.83 0.73 11.48
N ALA A 183 -9.36 1.68 12.23
CA ALA A 183 -10.26 2.71 11.73
C ALA A 183 -9.54 3.58 10.67
N THR A 184 -10.27 3.95 9.64
CA THR A 184 -9.78 4.88 8.61
C THR A 184 -10.74 6.05 8.48
N SER A 185 -10.40 7.04 7.67
CA SER A 185 -11.26 8.21 7.41
C SER A 185 -12.67 7.87 6.86
N LYS A 186 -12.91 6.62 6.46
CA LYS A 186 -14.24 6.15 6.05
C LYS A 186 -15.16 5.85 7.22
N GLN A 187 -14.61 5.45 8.37
CA GLN A 187 -15.38 5.17 9.57
C GLN A 187 -15.90 6.47 10.20
N LYS A 188 -17.05 6.38 10.83
CA LYS A 188 -17.70 7.52 11.47
C LYS A 188 -17.38 7.56 12.97
N PRO A 189 -17.11 8.74 13.56
CA PRO A 189 -16.94 8.85 15.03
C PRO A 189 -18.26 8.67 15.78
N VAL A 190 -19.40 9.09 15.17
CA VAL A 190 -20.76 8.94 15.70
C VAL A 190 -21.67 8.34 14.63
N ASP A 191 -22.77 7.71 15.04
CA ASP A 191 -23.76 7.15 14.10
C ASP A 191 -24.24 8.22 13.13
N SER A 192 -24.16 7.93 11.84
CA SER A 192 -24.56 8.83 10.76
C SER A 192 -25.01 8.02 9.54
N ARG A 193 -25.40 8.71 8.48
CA ARG A 193 -25.81 8.05 7.25
C ARG A 193 -24.67 7.22 6.67
N GLY A 194 -24.87 5.89 6.53
CA GLY A 194 -24.08 4.98 5.71
C GLY A 194 -24.49 5.12 4.23
N GLY A 195 -23.64 4.68 3.31
CA GLY A 195 -23.98 4.55 1.90
C GLY A 195 -24.89 3.34 1.64
N SER A 196 -24.55 2.55 0.63
CA SER A 196 -25.22 1.25 0.34
C SER A 196 -24.98 0.20 1.42
N ASP A 197 -23.84 0.26 2.11
CA ASP A 197 -23.54 -0.54 3.30
C ASP A 197 -23.84 0.30 4.57
N TRP A 198 -24.95 0.00 5.21
CA TRP A 198 -25.41 0.75 6.39
C TRP A 198 -24.46 0.66 7.57
N ARG A 199 -23.68 -0.42 7.68
CA ARG A 199 -22.69 -0.61 8.74
C ARG A 199 -21.61 0.45 8.73
N THR A 200 -21.24 0.99 7.56
CA THR A 200 -20.24 2.06 7.44
C THR A 200 -20.67 3.39 8.07
N GLY A 201 -21.98 3.56 8.34
CA GLY A 201 -22.52 4.72 9.05
C GLY A 201 -22.45 4.63 10.57
N ARG A 202 -22.09 3.47 11.13
CA ARG A 202 -22.02 3.27 12.58
C ARG A 202 -20.71 3.79 13.16
N SER A 203 -20.78 4.24 14.41
CA SER A 203 -19.62 4.71 15.17
C SER A 203 -18.58 3.61 15.32
N VAL A 204 -17.32 3.91 15.00
CA VAL A 204 -16.23 2.95 15.15
C VAL A 204 -15.78 2.77 16.60
N PHE A 205 -15.95 3.79 17.46
CA PHE A 205 -15.38 3.76 18.80
C PHE A 205 -15.98 2.69 19.73
N ASN A 206 -17.21 2.27 19.48
CA ASN A 206 -17.92 1.32 20.33
C ASN A 206 -18.37 0.05 19.58
N ASN A 207 -17.83 -0.19 18.38
CA ASN A 207 -18.30 -1.28 17.53
C ASN A 207 -17.15 -2.06 16.86
N ILE A 208 -17.38 -3.34 16.65
CA ILE A 208 -16.70 -4.15 15.66
C ILE A 208 -17.58 -4.14 14.40
N ILE A 209 -17.09 -3.60 13.30
CA ILE A 209 -17.90 -3.36 12.10
C ILE A 209 -17.47 -4.31 10.96
N PRO A 210 -18.27 -5.37 10.65
CA PRO A 210 -18.03 -6.19 9.47
C PRO A 210 -18.11 -5.36 8.19
N SER A 211 -17.19 -5.56 7.28
CA SER A 211 -17.09 -4.82 6.02
C SER A 211 -16.56 -5.73 4.91
N SER A 212 -16.97 -5.50 3.68
CA SER A 212 -16.39 -6.18 2.54
C SER A 212 -14.98 -5.67 2.24
N THR A 213 -14.13 -6.55 1.70
CA THR A 213 -12.81 -6.19 1.19
C THR A 213 -12.56 -6.88 -0.14
N GLY A 214 -11.90 -6.17 -1.06
CA GLY A 214 -11.40 -6.75 -2.31
C GLY A 214 -9.97 -7.28 -2.21
N ALA A 215 -9.33 -7.18 -1.05
CA ALA A 215 -7.90 -7.45 -0.90
C ALA A 215 -7.52 -8.90 -1.26
N ALA A 216 -8.28 -9.89 -0.78
CA ALA A 216 -8.03 -11.29 -1.10
C ALA A 216 -8.21 -11.60 -2.60
N LYS A 217 -9.25 -11.03 -3.23
CA LYS A 217 -9.43 -11.16 -4.69
C LYS A 217 -8.32 -10.47 -5.48
N ALA A 218 -7.78 -9.37 -4.95
CA ALA A 218 -6.68 -8.64 -5.58
C ALA A 218 -5.37 -9.45 -5.58
N VAL A 219 -5.17 -10.38 -4.64
CA VAL A 219 -4.03 -11.31 -4.66
C VAL A 219 -4.01 -12.12 -5.96
N GLY A 220 -5.15 -12.57 -6.46
CA GLY A 220 -5.22 -13.28 -7.74
C GLY A 220 -4.86 -12.45 -8.98
N ARG A 221 -4.73 -11.11 -8.85
CA ARG A 221 -4.21 -10.24 -9.93
C ARG A 221 -2.68 -10.22 -9.95
N VAL A 222 -2.06 -10.30 -8.76
CA VAL A 222 -0.59 -10.20 -8.60
C VAL A 222 0.05 -11.59 -8.50
N ILE A 223 -0.72 -12.63 -8.12
CA ILE A 223 -0.33 -14.05 -8.11
C ILE A 223 -1.42 -14.82 -8.89
N PRO A 224 -1.30 -14.97 -10.22
CA PRO A 224 -2.35 -15.61 -11.04
C PRO A 224 -2.71 -17.03 -10.61
N ALA A 225 -1.77 -17.80 -10.06
CA ALA A 225 -1.98 -19.15 -9.55
C ALA A 225 -2.99 -19.23 -8.39
N LEU A 226 -3.21 -18.10 -7.69
CA LEU A 226 -4.19 -17.99 -6.59
C LEU A 226 -5.55 -17.41 -7.04
N LYS A 227 -5.73 -17.14 -8.34
CA LYS A 227 -7.01 -16.63 -8.85
C LYS A 227 -8.14 -17.63 -8.58
N GLY A 228 -9.17 -17.18 -7.86
CA GLY A 228 -10.33 -18.01 -7.49
C GLY A 228 -10.13 -18.90 -6.26
N LYS A 229 -8.91 -18.99 -5.72
CA LYS A 229 -8.59 -19.82 -4.54
C LYS A 229 -8.69 -19.05 -3.22
N MET A 230 -8.86 -17.73 -3.26
CA MET A 230 -8.83 -16.87 -2.09
C MET A 230 -9.97 -15.86 -2.10
N THR A 231 -10.67 -15.74 -0.97
CA THR A 231 -11.63 -14.67 -0.71
C THR A 231 -11.54 -14.23 0.75
N GLY A 232 -12.25 -13.17 1.13
CA GLY A 232 -12.15 -12.69 2.50
C GLY A 232 -13.06 -11.52 2.82
N MET A 233 -13.00 -11.11 4.09
CA MET A 233 -13.76 -10.01 4.65
C MET A 233 -12.90 -9.19 5.62
N SER A 234 -13.46 -8.08 6.09
CA SER A 234 -12.79 -7.17 7.03
C SER A 234 -13.68 -6.92 8.24
N PHE A 235 -13.07 -6.79 9.41
CA PHE A 235 -13.69 -6.22 10.60
C PHE A 235 -12.99 -4.90 10.94
N ARG A 236 -13.73 -3.80 11.00
CA ARG A 236 -13.20 -2.52 11.49
C ARG A 236 -13.32 -2.48 12.99
N VAL A 237 -12.20 -2.10 13.64
CA VAL A 237 -12.09 -2.05 15.10
C VAL A 237 -11.62 -0.68 15.57
N PRO A 238 -11.88 -0.29 16.84
CA PRO A 238 -11.56 1.04 17.35
C PRO A 238 -10.06 1.21 17.71
N THR A 239 -9.16 0.81 16.81
CA THR A 239 -7.73 1.11 16.89
C THR A 239 -7.39 2.19 15.88
N SER A 240 -6.42 3.03 16.19
CA SER A 240 -6.04 4.16 15.32
C SER A 240 -5.18 3.74 14.14
N ASP A 241 -4.36 2.71 14.32
CA ASP A 241 -3.43 2.19 13.32
C ASP A 241 -3.05 0.75 13.64
N VAL A 242 -2.32 0.11 12.75
CA VAL A 242 -1.91 -1.29 12.72
C VAL A 242 -3.11 -2.24 12.65
N SER A 243 -3.11 -3.02 11.62
CA SER A 243 -4.11 -4.01 11.28
C SER A 243 -3.49 -5.41 11.26
N VAL A 244 -4.33 -6.44 11.25
CA VAL A 244 -3.87 -7.82 11.16
C VAL A 244 -4.60 -8.58 10.06
N VAL A 245 -3.88 -9.41 9.33
CA VAL A 245 -4.40 -10.44 8.44
C VAL A 245 -4.45 -11.76 9.20
N ASP A 246 -5.62 -12.38 9.23
CA ASP A 246 -5.88 -13.75 9.63
C ASP A 246 -6.13 -14.55 8.34
N LEU A 247 -5.14 -15.34 7.94
CA LEU A 247 -5.20 -16.19 6.75
C LEU A 247 -5.41 -17.65 7.17
N THR A 248 -6.58 -18.19 6.89
CA THR A 248 -6.86 -19.63 7.04
C THR A 248 -6.73 -20.29 5.67
N ALA A 249 -5.85 -21.28 5.54
CA ALA A 249 -5.52 -21.93 4.28
C ALA A 249 -5.53 -23.44 4.40
N HIS A 250 -6.06 -24.08 3.35
CA HIS A 250 -5.89 -25.49 3.06
C HIS A 250 -4.72 -25.63 2.09
N LEU A 251 -3.72 -26.41 2.49
CA LEU A 251 -2.47 -26.60 1.75
C LEU A 251 -2.55 -27.86 0.88
N LYS A 252 -1.79 -27.89 -0.20
CA LYS A 252 -1.69 -29.04 -1.09
C LYS A 252 -0.73 -30.11 -0.53
N THR A 253 0.29 -29.65 0.19
CA THR A 253 1.35 -30.49 0.73
C THR A 253 1.23 -30.56 2.24
N SER A 254 1.16 -31.77 2.79
CA SER A 254 1.23 -31.99 4.23
C SER A 254 2.55 -31.47 4.79
N THR A 255 2.48 -30.75 5.89
CA THR A 255 3.63 -30.08 6.51
C THR A 255 3.43 -29.90 8.01
N THR A 256 4.37 -29.27 8.68
CA THR A 256 4.24 -28.87 10.09
C THR A 256 4.20 -27.35 10.22
N TYR A 257 3.62 -26.84 11.30
CA TYR A 257 3.65 -25.41 11.59
C TYR A 257 5.09 -24.86 11.68
N ALA A 258 6.02 -25.68 12.22
CA ALA A 258 7.43 -25.32 12.31
C ALA A 258 8.09 -25.15 10.93
N ASP A 259 7.75 -26.00 9.95
CA ASP A 259 8.26 -25.87 8.58
C ASP A 259 7.72 -24.62 7.89
N ILE A 260 6.46 -24.26 8.12
CA ILE A 260 5.86 -23.02 7.62
C ILE A 260 6.57 -21.80 8.22
N CYS A 261 6.79 -21.79 9.54
CA CYS A 261 7.52 -20.73 10.23
C CYS A 261 8.95 -20.61 9.70
N TYR A 262 9.64 -21.74 9.48
CA TYR A 262 10.99 -21.77 8.91
C TYR A 262 11.02 -21.17 7.50
N ALA A 263 10.10 -21.56 6.62
CA ALA A 263 10.02 -21.04 5.25
C ALA A 263 9.79 -19.53 5.22
N ILE A 264 8.87 -19.03 6.06
CA ILE A 264 8.58 -17.58 6.13
C ILE A 264 9.77 -16.82 6.74
N ARG A 265 10.41 -17.36 7.78
CA ARG A 265 11.62 -16.76 8.37
C ARG A 265 12.74 -16.68 7.35
N HIS A 266 13.02 -17.80 6.64
CA HIS A 266 14.02 -17.83 5.59
C HIS A 266 13.72 -16.77 4.49
N ALA A 267 12.49 -16.70 4.03
CA ALA A 267 12.08 -15.68 3.06
C ALA A 267 12.32 -14.25 3.59
N SER A 268 11.98 -13.98 4.85
CA SER A 268 12.14 -12.66 5.48
C SER A 268 13.61 -12.22 5.60
N GLU A 269 14.51 -13.16 5.77
CA GLU A 269 15.95 -12.92 5.89
C GLU A 269 16.67 -12.84 4.53
N THR A 270 16.04 -13.34 3.46
CA THR A 270 16.62 -13.46 2.12
C THR A 270 15.85 -12.63 1.07
N TYR A 271 15.11 -13.28 0.20
CA TYR A 271 14.49 -12.67 -1.00
C TYR A 271 13.27 -11.77 -0.72
N MET A 272 12.68 -11.87 0.48
CA MET A 272 11.61 -10.99 0.97
C MET A 272 12.10 -10.00 2.04
N LYS A 273 13.39 -9.82 2.18
CA LYS A 273 13.96 -8.89 3.17
C LYS A 273 13.42 -7.48 3.00
N GLY A 274 12.87 -6.92 4.10
CA GLY A 274 12.22 -5.61 4.11
C GLY A 274 10.81 -5.59 3.51
N ILE A 275 10.30 -6.74 3.04
CA ILE A 275 8.91 -6.96 2.62
C ILE A 275 8.18 -7.79 3.68
N ILE A 276 8.75 -8.92 4.09
CA ILE A 276 8.25 -9.69 5.22
C ILE A 276 9.15 -9.43 6.41
N GLY A 277 8.57 -8.90 7.49
CA GLY A 277 9.12 -8.93 8.84
C GLY A 277 8.71 -10.22 9.53
N TYR A 278 9.42 -10.59 10.58
CA TYR A 278 9.19 -11.80 11.36
C TYR A 278 9.29 -11.49 12.84
N THR A 279 8.35 -11.98 13.64
CA THR A 279 8.43 -11.89 15.10
C THR A 279 8.11 -13.24 15.77
N ALA A 280 8.87 -13.54 16.81
CA ALA A 280 8.61 -14.63 17.76
C ALA A 280 8.19 -14.08 19.13
N ASP A 281 8.10 -12.76 19.27
CA ASP A 281 7.65 -12.08 20.48
C ASP A 281 6.12 -12.01 20.51
N GLN A 282 5.56 -12.00 21.71
CA GLN A 282 4.12 -11.85 21.94
C GLN A 282 3.71 -10.36 21.83
N VAL A 283 3.71 -9.84 20.61
CA VAL A 283 3.40 -8.44 20.31
C VAL A 283 1.91 -8.18 20.17
N VAL A 284 1.54 -6.90 20.31
CA VAL A 284 0.21 -6.39 20.00
C VAL A 284 0.34 -5.24 18.97
N SER A 285 -0.79 -4.79 18.41
CA SER A 285 -0.81 -3.80 17.34
C SER A 285 -0.01 -2.52 17.65
N ALA A 286 -0.02 -2.04 18.89
CA ALA A 286 0.67 -0.81 19.28
C ALA A 286 2.21 -0.90 19.17
N ASP A 287 2.77 -2.10 19.30
CA ASP A 287 4.21 -2.35 19.22
C ASP A 287 4.75 -2.21 17.79
N LEU A 288 3.87 -2.25 16.81
CA LEU A 288 4.21 -2.29 15.40
C LEU A 288 3.88 -0.98 14.65
N ILE A 289 3.49 0.07 15.39
CA ILE A 289 3.29 1.42 14.82
C ILE A 289 4.60 1.93 14.23
N ALA A 290 4.53 2.50 13.03
CA ALA A 290 5.66 2.97 12.24
C ALA A 290 6.65 1.88 11.80
N ASN A 291 6.24 0.61 11.80
CA ASN A 291 7.05 -0.44 11.19
C ASN A 291 6.99 -0.31 9.66
N PRO A 292 8.15 -0.24 8.95
CA PRO A 292 8.17 -0.05 7.51
C PRO A 292 7.83 -1.29 6.69
N CYS A 293 7.83 -2.51 7.31
CA CYS A 293 7.46 -3.73 6.61
C CYS A 293 5.95 -3.79 6.39
N PRO A 294 5.49 -4.09 5.17
CA PRO A 294 4.06 -4.20 4.86
C PRO A 294 3.42 -5.49 5.38
N CYS A 295 4.22 -6.48 5.78
CA CYS A 295 3.78 -7.78 6.26
C CYS A 295 4.73 -8.24 7.37
N ILE A 296 4.24 -8.41 8.60
CA ILE A 296 5.04 -8.86 9.74
C ILE A 296 4.41 -10.16 10.23
N PHE A 297 5.02 -11.29 9.87
CA PHE A 297 4.53 -12.59 10.28
C PHE A 297 4.75 -12.81 11.77
N ASP A 298 3.71 -13.28 12.46
CA ASP A 298 3.71 -13.59 13.89
C ASP A 298 3.71 -15.11 14.09
N GLU A 299 4.86 -15.66 14.43
CA GLU A 299 5.06 -17.09 14.67
C GLU A 299 4.18 -17.59 15.83
N THR A 300 3.98 -16.76 16.85
CA THR A 300 3.34 -17.18 18.10
C THR A 300 1.81 -17.15 18.06
N ALA A 301 1.24 -16.43 17.09
CA ALA A 301 -0.21 -16.19 17.00
C ALA A 301 -0.93 -17.15 16.03
N GLY A 302 -0.20 -17.90 15.20
CA GLY A 302 -0.79 -18.85 14.25
C GLY A 302 -1.06 -20.21 14.91
N ILE A 303 -1.87 -21.03 14.26
CA ILE A 303 -2.20 -22.39 14.68
C ILE A 303 -2.36 -23.31 13.47
N MET A 304 -2.18 -24.60 13.67
CA MET A 304 -2.41 -25.63 12.68
C MET A 304 -3.37 -26.69 13.27
N LEU A 305 -4.41 -27.07 12.50
CA LEU A 305 -5.40 -28.04 12.97
C LEU A 305 -4.94 -29.48 12.69
N ASP A 306 -4.42 -29.71 11.51
CA ASP A 306 -3.85 -30.95 11.02
C ASP A 306 -2.67 -30.63 10.10
N ASP A 307 -2.15 -31.58 9.33
CA ASP A 307 -0.93 -31.43 8.54
C ASP A 307 -1.11 -30.61 7.24
N ASP A 308 -2.34 -30.16 6.92
CA ASP A 308 -2.61 -29.37 5.71
C ASP A 308 -3.58 -28.17 5.93
N PHE A 309 -4.07 -27.97 7.17
CA PHE A 309 -5.03 -26.89 7.46
C PHE A 309 -4.48 -25.93 8.53
N VAL A 310 -4.12 -24.72 8.11
CA VAL A 310 -3.36 -23.77 8.92
C VAL A 310 -4.06 -22.41 8.98
N LYS A 311 -3.90 -21.72 10.11
CA LYS A 311 -4.20 -20.32 10.32
C LYS A 311 -2.89 -19.56 10.58
N LEU A 312 -2.63 -18.54 9.76
CA LEU A 312 -1.44 -17.70 9.82
C LEU A 312 -1.82 -16.26 10.13
N ILE A 313 -1.05 -15.63 11.01
CA ILE A 313 -1.27 -14.25 11.44
C ILE A 313 -0.12 -13.38 10.95
N ALA A 314 -0.47 -12.25 10.31
CA ALA A 314 0.49 -11.25 9.91
C ALA A 314 -0.05 -9.84 10.21
N TRP A 315 0.77 -9.03 10.86
CA TRP A 315 0.51 -7.64 11.18
C TRP A 315 0.97 -6.72 10.07
N TYR A 316 0.37 -5.54 9.99
CA TYR A 316 0.83 -4.49 9.08
C TYR A 316 0.39 -3.11 9.58
N ASP A 317 1.34 -2.16 9.57
CA ASP A 317 0.99 -0.76 9.69
C ASP A 317 0.33 -0.34 8.38
N ASN A 318 -0.99 -0.13 8.43
CA ASN A 318 -1.80 0.14 7.23
C ASN A 318 -1.57 1.54 6.64
N GLU A 319 -0.79 2.39 7.31
CA GLU A 319 -0.41 3.72 6.89
C GLU A 319 1.09 3.81 6.58
N TYR A 320 1.97 3.56 7.56
CA TYR A 320 3.42 3.72 7.39
C TYR A 320 4.04 2.59 6.57
N GLY A 321 3.79 1.33 6.93
CA GLY A 321 4.30 0.17 6.18
C GLY A 321 3.80 0.19 4.73
N TYR A 322 2.52 0.52 4.54
CA TYR A 322 1.95 0.68 3.20
C TYR A 322 2.57 1.84 2.42
N SER A 323 2.76 3.01 3.04
CA SER A 323 3.36 4.18 2.38
C SER A 323 4.82 3.95 2.00
N ASN A 324 5.57 3.15 2.79
CA ASN A 324 6.90 2.68 2.40
C ASN A 324 6.86 1.87 1.10
N MET A 325 5.84 1.04 0.89
CA MET A 325 5.71 0.29 -0.37
C MET A 325 5.38 1.19 -1.56
N VAL A 326 4.64 2.28 -1.36
CA VAL A 326 4.43 3.30 -2.41
C VAL A 326 5.76 3.95 -2.80
N VAL A 327 6.58 4.31 -1.81
CA VAL A 327 7.91 4.91 -2.03
C VAL A 327 8.84 3.91 -2.72
N ARG A 328 8.90 2.66 -2.27
CA ARG A 328 9.73 1.61 -2.88
C ARG A 328 9.29 1.25 -4.30
N LEU A 329 7.97 1.28 -4.58
CA LEU A 329 7.49 1.10 -5.95
C LEU A 329 7.96 2.25 -6.85
N LEU A 330 7.95 3.49 -6.36
CA LEU A 330 8.49 4.63 -7.08
C LEU A 330 9.98 4.45 -7.38
N GLU A 331 10.80 4.07 -6.40
CA GLU A 331 12.23 3.80 -6.59
C GLU A 331 12.46 2.70 -7.64
N HIS A 332 11.68 1.62 -7.56
CA HIS A 332 11.74 0.53 -8.53
C HIS A 332 11.39 1.01 -9.95
N MET A 333 10.32 1.81 -10.09
CA MET A 333 9.93 2.38 -11.39
C MET A 333 11.04 3.24 -11.98
N VAL A 334 11.65 4.10 -11.17
CA VAL A 334 12.78 4.96 -11.60
C VAL A 334 13.97 4.10 -12.01
N ALA A 335 14.30 3.06 -11.27
CA ALA A 335 15.41 2.16 -11.57
C ALA A 335 15.19 1.41 -12.91
N VAL A 336 13.96 0.99 -13.18
CA VAL A 336 13.61 0.37 -14.48
C VAL A 336 13.61 1.43 -15.60
N ASP A 337 13.02 2.59 -15.37
CA ASP A 337 12.93 3.68 -16.38
C ASP A 337 14.31 4.23 -16.77
N SER A 338 15.28 4.18 -15.85
CA SER A 338 16.68 4.56 -16.09
C SER A 338 17.56 3.42 -16.60
N GLY A 339 17.02 2.21 -16.74
CA GLY A 339 17.77 1.04 -17.22
C GLY A 339 18.71 0.40 -16.19
N LEU A 340 18.62 0.78 -14.91
CA LEU A 340 19.38 0.16 -13.81
C LEU A 340 18.87 -1.23 -13.47
N ILE A 341 17.57 -1.48 -13.66
CA ILE A 341 16.91 -2.78 -13.47
C ILE A 341 16.29 -3.21 -14.80
N VAL A 342 16.53 -4.46 -15.18
CA VAL A 342 15.88 -5.09 -16.34
C VAL A 342 14.62 -5.82 -15.86
N PRO A 343 13.44 -5.48 -16.38
CA PRO A 343 12.20 -6.17 -16.00
C PRO A 343 12.21 -7.64 -16.39
N GLU A 344 11.51 -8.46 -15.61
CA GLU A 344 11.22 -9.82 -16.01
C GLU A 344 10.30 -9.87 -17.24
N LYS A 345 10.55 -10.81 -18.15
CA LYS A 345 9.63 -11.08 -19.25
C LYS A 345 8.44 -11.87 -18.69
N ARG A 346 7.24 -11.41 -18.98
CA ARG A 346 6.03 -12.19 -18.69
C ARG A 346 6.11 -13.48 -19.51
N GLU A 347 6.27 -14.62 -18.85
CA GLU A 347 6.02 -15.91 -19.52
C GLU A 347 4.52 -15.96 -19.83
N VAL A 348 4.18 -15.91 -21.11
CA VAL A 348 2.83 -16.21 -21.58
C VAL A 348 2.68 -17.72 -21.41
N PRO A 349 1.72 -18.20 -20.59
CA PRO A 349 1.47 -19.64 -20.52
C PRO A 349 1.19 -20.17 -21.93
N GLN A 350 1.93 -21.19 -22.39
CA GLN A 350 1.80 -21.77 -23.72
C GLN A 350 0.53 -22.63 -23.89
N ASP A 351 -0.40 -22.63 -22.95
CA ASP A 351 -1.62 -23.42 -22.98
C ASP A 351 -2.89 -22.55 -22.92
N ALA A 352 -3.19 -21.88 -24.04
CA ALA A 352 -4.59 -21.64 -24.41
C ALA A 352 -4.98 -22.74 -25.39
N PRO A 353 -5.90 -23.67 -25.06
CA PRO A 353 -6.37 -24.63 -26.04
C PRO A 353 -7.02 -23.85 -27.21
N SER A 354 -6.49 -24.06 -28.41
CA SER A 354 -7.09 -23.59 -29.65
C SER A 354 -8.50 -24.17 -29.73
N GLY A 355 -9.51 -23.31 -29.52
CA GLY A 355 -10.90 -23.67 -29.67
C GLY A 355 -11.18 -24.28 -31.05
N LYS A 356 -11.75 -25.45 -31.05
CA LYS A 356 -12.60 -25.94 -32.09
C LYS A 356 -14.04 -25.94 -31.60
#